data_1a787dbbaba3da484a1aeda149a46de7
#
_entry.id   1a787dbbaba3da484a1aeda149a46de7
#
_cell.length_a   1.000
_cell.length_b   1.000
_cell.length_c   1.000
_cell.angle_alpha   90.00
_cell.angle_beta   90.00
_cell.angle_gamma   90.00
#
_symmetry.space_group_name_H-M   'P 1'
#
loop_
_entity.id
_entity.type
_entity.pdbx_description
1 polymer ?
#
loop_
_entity_poly.entity_id
_entity_poly.type
_entity_poly.pdbx_seq_one_letter_code
_entity_poly.pdbx_strand_id
1 'polypeptide(L)'
;MTIQDNTIIHPLPTNELINEKEKKWRLILPADYKSFIVNYNGGIPNEKSFDCNRHKYAVTRFLCILKSVQETKNGWYDIGVVESQIGERLTDNLDLIGIEILPIAELFAGDYVCLDYRKSKDNPSICIWSHEESEDFAPVTYKVADTFSEFVEMLR
;
A
#
# COMPACT_ATOMS: atom_id res chain seq x y z
N MET A 1 0.18 16.05 6.01
CA MET A 1 -0.96 15.31 5.41
C MET A 1 -2.07 15.15 6.44
N THR A 2 -3.29 15.40 6.02
CA THR A 2 -4.50 15.16 6.81
C THR A 2 -5.42 14.20 6.07
N ILE A 3 -6.26 13.47 6.80
CA ILE A 3 -7.20 12.48 6.22
C ILE A 3 -8.63 12.98 6.41
N GLN A 4 -9.46 12.78 5.39
CA GLN A 4 -10.90 13.08 5.45
C GLN A 4 -11.58 12.03 6.35
N ASP A 5 -12.04 12.45 7.53
CA ASP A 5 -12.55 11.56 8.57
C ASP A 5 -13.69 10.65 8.08
N ASN A 6 -14.59 11.19 7.25
CA ASN A 6 -15.74 10.44 6.73
C ASN A 6 -15.37 9.38 5.68
N THR A 7 -14.11 9.30 5.31
CA THR A 7 -13.61 8.31 4.33
C THR A 7 -12.91 7.12 4.98
N ILE A 8 -12.63 7.19 6.28
CA ILE A 8 -11.97 6.11 7.03
C ILE A 8 -12.87 4.86 7.00
N ILE A 9 -12.27 3.73 6.69
CA ILE A 9 -12.99 2.46 6.56
C ILE A 9 -12.97 1.72 7.89
N HIS A 10 -14.16 1.42 8.40
CA HIS A 10 -14.34 0.68 9.63
C HIS A 10 -14.74 -0.77 9.36
N PRO A 11 -14.41 -1.71 10.26
CA PRO A 11 -13.72 -1.48 11.53
C PRO A 11 -12.23 -1.18 11.34
N LEU A 12 -11.66 -0.40 12.25
CA LEU A 12 -10.21 -0.16 12.26
C LEU A 12 -9.49 -1.46 12.60
N PRO A 13 -8.32 -1.73 11.99
CA PRO A 13 -7.58 -2.95 12.28
C PRO A 13 -7.04 -2.95 13.71
N THR A 14 -7.14 -4.10 14.35
CA THR A 14 -6.51 -4.33 15.66
C THR A 14 -5.05 -4.72 15.47
N ASN A 15 -4.25 -4.61 16.53
CA ASN A 15 -2.86 -5.11 16.50
C ASN A 15 -2.81 -6.61 16.21
N GLU A 16 -3.78 -7.39 16.69
CA GLU A 16 -3.88 -8.82 16.41
C GLU A 16 -4.08 -9.10 14.93
N LEU A 17 -4.98 -8.36 14.28
CA LEU A 17 -5.21 -8.48 12.84
C LEU A 17 -3.97 -8.10 12.03
N ILE A 18 -3.27 -7.03 12.42
CA ILE A 18 -2.02 -6.63 11.77
C ILE A 18 -0.97 -7.74 11.90
N ASN A 19 -0.82 -8.33 13.09
CA ASN A 19 0.10 -9.43 13.32
C ASN A 19 -0.23 -10.66 12.43
N GLU A 20 -1.51 -10.98 12.29
CA GLU A 20 -1.97 -12.07 11.40
C GLU A 20 -1.58 -11.78 9.94
N LYS A 21 -1.76 -10.55 9.48
CA LYS A 21 -1.40 -10.15 8.11
C LYS A 21 0.10 -10.18 7.89
N GLU A 22 0.89 -9.71 8.84
CA GLU A 22 2.35 -9.78 8.76
C GLU A 22 2.84 -11.23 8.60
N LYS A 23 2.26 -12.17 9.34
CA LYS A 23 2.58 -13.60 9.20
C LYS A 23 2.18 -14.13 7.84
N LYS A 24 0.99 -13.80 7.37
CA LYS A 24 0.48 -14.23 6.06
C LYS A 24 1.35 -13.69 4.92
N TRP A 25 1.73 -12.43 4.99
CA TRP A 25 2.53 -11.76 3.97
C TRP A 25 4.04 -12.02 4.12
N ARG A 26 4.47 -12.59 5.24
CA ARG A 26 5.88 -12.90 5.57
C ARG A 26 6.76 -11.65 5.58
N LEU A 27 6.27 -10.59 6.18
CA LEU A 27 6.98 -9.32 6.31
C LEU A 27 6.60 -8.65 7.63
N ILE A 28 7.30 -7.56 7.97
CA ILE A 28 6.98 -6.71 9.11
C ILE A 28 6.66 -5.31 8.61
N LEU A 29 5.49 -4.79 8.99
CA LEU A 29 5.09 -3.44 8.62
C LEU A 29 5.89 -2.42 9.44
N PRO A 30 6.36 -1.31 8.84
CA PRO A 30 7.07 -0.26 9.58
C PRO A 30 6.19 0.36 10.67
N ALA A 31 6.82 0.77 11.77
CA ALA A 31 6.10 1.34 12.91
C ALA A 31 5.28 2.59 12.53
N ASP A 32 5.82 3.47 11.69
CA ASP A 32 5.13 4.67 11.22
C ASP A 32 3.89 4.33 10.38
N TYR A 33 3.98 3.34 9.51
CA TYR A 33 2.84 2.87 8.73
C TYR A 33 1.79 2.17 9.61
N LYS A 34 2.21 1.35 10.59
CA LYS A 34 1.27 0.73 11.54
C LYS A 34 0.49 1.78 12.31
N SER A 35 1.17 2.81 12.82
CA SER A 35 0.51 3.91 13.53
C SER A 35 -0.50 4.65 12.64
N PHE A 36 -0.21 4.77 11.37
CA PHE A 36 -1.12 5.36 10.40
C PHE A 36 -2.36 4.50 10.17
N ILE A 37 -2.18 3.22 9.86
CA ILE A 37 -3.31 2.37 9.42
C ILE A 37 -4.30 2.05 10.53
N VAL A 38 -3.86 1.98 11.79
CA VAL A 38 -4.77 1.75 12.92
C VAL A 38 -5.69 2.93 13.19
N ASN A 39 -5.37 4.12 12.70
CA ASN A 39 -6.17 5.33 12.89
C ASN A 39 -6.90 5.78 11.63
N TYR A 40 -6.32 5.54 10.45
CA TYR A 40 -6.80 6.12 9.19
C TYR A 40 -7.05 5.07 8.10
N ASN A 41 -7.38 3.87 8.51
CA ASN A 41 -7.61 2.72 7.64
C ASN A 41 -8.40 3.09 6.37
N GLY A 42 -7.76 3.01 5.20
CA GLY A 42 -8.42 3.27 3.92
C GLY A 42 -8.85 4.71 3.66
N GLY A 43 -8.35 5.68 4.43
CA GLY A 43 -8.77 7.07 4.32
C GLY A 43 -8.27 7.78 3.07
N ILE A 44 -8.99 8.83 2.68
CA ILE A 44 -8.62 9.69 1.54
C ILE A 44 -7.86 10.91 2.09
N PRO A 45 -6.63 11.17 1.62
CA PRO A 45 -5.90 12.34 2.06
C PRO A 45 -6.46 13.63 1.45
N ASN A 46 -6.31 14.74 2.15
CA ASN A 46 -6.60 16.06 1.61
C ASN A 46 -5.46 16.53 0.69
N GLU A 47 -4.23 16.35 1.14
CA GLU A 47 -3.02 16.60 0.36
C GLU A 47 -2.70 15.34 -0.45
N LYS A 48 -2.84 15.41 -1.77
CA LYS A 48 -2.83 14.21 -2.63
C LYS A 48 -1.64 14.12 -3.55
N SER A 49 -1.02 15.24 -3.89
CA SER A 49 -0.04 15.32 -4.98
C SER A 49 1.38 15.16 -4.49
N PHE A 50 2.20 14.49 -5.28
CA PHE A 50 3.64 14.41 -5.10
C PHE A 50 4.32 14.21 -6.44
N ASP A 51 5.60 14.54 -6.51
CA ASP A 51 6.40 14.36 -7.73
C ASP A 51 7.36 13.19 -7.55
N CYS A 52 7.50 12.39 -8.60
CA CYS A 52 8.46 11.30 -8.68
C CYS A 52 8.83 11.06 -10.14
N ASN A 53 10.11 10.81 -10.41
CA ASN A 53 10.59 10.47 -11.75
C ASN A 53 10.09 11.44 -12.83
N ARG A 54 10.11 12.75 -12.54
CA ARG A 54 9.66 13.84 -13.42
C ARG A 54 8.17 13.84 -13.76
N HIS A 55 7.37 13.06 -13.05
CA HIS A 55 5.91 13.01 -13.18
C HIS A 55 5.23 13.45 -11.90
N LYS A 56 4.05 14.02 -12.04
CA LYS A 56 3.18 14.33 -10.92
C LYS A 56 2.18 13.21 -10.73
N TYR A 57 2.10 12.71 -9.50
CA TYR A 57 1.16 11.66 -9.11
C TYR A 57 0.12 12.21 -8.13
N ALA A 58 -1.02 11.55 -8.06
CA ALA A 58 -2.06 11.89 -7.09
C ALA A 58 -2.57 10.62 -6.42
N VAL A 59 -2.53 10.61 -5.08
CA VAL A 59 -3.13 9.56 -4.26
C VAL A 59 -4.65 9.72 -4.32
N THR A 60 -5.35 8.71 -4.79
CA THR A 60 -6.81 8.71 -4.78
C THR A 60 -7.33 8.22 -3.44
N ARG A 61 -6.70 7.19 -2.86
CA ARG A 61 -7.10 6.63 -1.58
C ARG A 61 -6.01 5.73 -1.00
N PHE A 62 -5.81 5.77 0.31
CA PHE A 62 -5.03 4.73 0.99
C PHE A 62 -5.83 3.43 1.03
N LEU A 63 -5.13 2.31 0.95
CA LEU A 63 -5.76 0.99 1.07
C LEU A 63 -6.01 0.66 2.55
N CYS A 64 -6.90 -0.27 2.79
CA CYS A 64 -7.29 -0.68 4.14
C CYS A 64 -6.88 -2.12 4.45
N ILE A 65 -6.91 -2.46 5.73
CA ILE A 65 -6.79 -3.83 6.22
C ILE A 65 -8.10 -4.19 6.90
N LEU A 66 -8.76 -5.26 6.40
CA LEU A 66 -10.02 -5.76 6.92
C LEU A 66 -9.90 -7.23 7.28
N LYS A 67 -10.61 -7.64 8.34
CA LYS A 67 -10.75 -9.04 8.71
C LYS A 67 -11.70 -9.77 7.75
N SER A 68 -12.80 -9.11 7.39
CA SER A 68 -13.82 -9.64 6.51
C SER A 68 -14.21 -8.59 5.47
N VAL A 69 -13.80 -8.80 4.23
CA VAL A 69 -14.03 -7.86 3.12
C VAL A 69 -15.48 -7.82 2.65
N GLN A 70 -16.26 -8.86 2.92
CA GLN A 70 -17.66 -8.94 2.52
C GLN A 70 -18.59 -8.11 3.42
N GLU A 71 -18.14 -7.68 4.60
CA GLU A 71 -18.95 -6.93 5.56
C GLU A 71 -19.00 -5.43 5.29
N THR A 72 -18.31 -4.95 4.25
CA THR A 72 -18.25 -3.52 3.94
C THR A 72 -18.36 -3.29 2.43
N LYS A 73 -18.94 -2.14 2.07
CA LYS A 73 -19.01 -1.67 0.68
C LYS A 73 -17.62 -1.34 0.12
N ASN A 74 -16.63 -1.14 0.98
CA ASN A 74 -15.29 -0.71 0.63
C ASN A 74 -14.26 -1.87 0.61
N GLY A 75 -14.72 -3.12 0.54
CA GLY A 75 -13.85 -4.30 0.49
C GLY A 75 -12.84 -4.28 -0.67
N TRP A 76 -13.15 -3.59 -1.76
CA TRP A 76 -12.24 -3.41 -2.91
C TRP A 76 -10.91 -2.75 -2.54
N TYR A 77 -10.89 -1.94 -1.47
CA TYR A 77 -9.72 -1.20 -1.02
C TYR A 77 -8.88 -1.97 0.00
N ASP A 78 -9.26 -3.21 0.31
CA ASP A 78 -8.45 -4.08 1.16
C ASP A 78 -7.15 -4.48 0.45
N ILE A 79 -6.03 -4.38 1.16
CA ILE A 79 -4.71 -4.71 0.61
C ILE A 79 -4.68 -6.13 0.07
N GLY A 80 -5.26 -7.10 0.81
CA GLY A 80 -5.30 -8.49 0.37
C GLY A 80 -6.10 -8.70 -0.91
N VAL A 81 -7.18 -7.94 -1.09
CA VAL A 81 -7.99 -7.99 -2.32
C VAL A 81 -7.19 -7.45 -3.50
N VAL A 82 -6.55 -6.30 -3.35
CA VAL A 82 -5.71 -5.71 -4.40
C VAL A 82 -4.57 -6.67 -4.76
N GLU A 83 -3.87 -7.20 -3.76
CA GLU A 83 -2.78 -8.15 -3.96
C GLU A 83 -3.25 -9.41 -4.71
N SER A 84 -4.43 -9.93 -4.40
CA SER A 84 -4.98 -11.10 -5.10
C SER A 84 -5.27 -10.85 -6.58
N GLN A 85 -5.58 -9.61 -6.95
CA GLN A 85 -5.88 -9.23 -8.33
C GLN A 85 -4.63 -9.00 -9.18
N ILE A 86 -3.57 -8.43 -8.59
CA ILE A 86 -2.36 -8.04 -9.33
C ILE A 86 -1.09 -8.72 -8.80
N GLY A 87 -1.21 -9.70 -7.91
CA GLY A 87 -0.08 -10.31 -7.21
C GLY A 87 1.02 -10.83 -8.13
N GLU A 88 0.67 -11.46 -9.25
CA GLU A 88 1.65 -11.95 -10.24
C GLU A 88 2.43 -10.82 -10.91
N ARG A 89 1.88 -9.61 -10.92
CA ARG A 89 2.51 -8.42 -11.49
C ARG A 89 3.29 -7.60 -10.45
N LEU A 90 3.27 -8.04 -9.19
CA LEU A 90 3.97 -7.40 -8.05
C LEU A 90 5.26 -8.12 -7.67
N THR A 91 5.61 -9.19 -8.34
CA THR A 91 6.78 -10.02 -7.98
C THR A 91 7.43 -10.60 -9.22
N ASP A 92 8.74 -10.87 -9.14
CA ASP A 92 9.46 -11.69 -10.10
C ASP A 92 9.67 -13.14 -9.61
N ASN A 93 9.15 -13.46 -8.42
CA ASN A 93 9.26 -14.78 -7.80
C ASN A 93 8.12 -15.69 -8.26
N LEU A 94 8.44 -16.68 -9.08
CA LEU A 94 7.47 -17.65 -9.63
C LEU A 94 6.81 -18.52 -8.55
N ASP A 95 7.44 -18.65 -7.37
CA ASP A 95 6.89 -19.46 -6.28
C ASP A 95 5.78 -18.75 -5.51
N LEU A 96 5.64 -17.43 -5.65
CA LEU A 96 4.63 -16.60 -4.99
C LEU A 96 4.62 -16.76 -3.46
N ILE A 97 5.79 -16.96 -2.86
CA ILE A 97 5.93 -17.13 -1.42
C ILE A 97 6.18 -15.79 -0.74
N GLY A 98 5.21 -15.34 0.06
CA GLY A 98 5.27 -14.04 0.73
C GLY A 98 5.06 -12.89 -0.25
N ILE A 99 5.15 -11.67 0.26
CA ILE A 99 4.97 -10.45 -0.53
C ILE A 99 6.25 -9.63 -0.51
N GLU A 100 6.72 -9.24 -1.67
CA GLU A 100 7.91 -8.39 -1.84
C GLU A 100 7.55 -6.93 -2.07
N ILE A 101 6.43 -6.66 -2.75
CA ILE A 101 5.92 -5.33 -3.05
C ILE A 101 4.48 -5.28 -2.55
N LEU A 102 4.24 -4.52 -1.48
CA LEU A 102 2.93 -4.45 -0.83
C LEU A 102 2.23 -3.14 -1.20
N PRO A 103 1.12 -3.17 -1.95
CA PRO A 103 0.38 -1.96 -2.26
C PRO A 103 -0.26 -1.37 -1.00
N ILE A 104 -0.14 -0.04 -0.82
CA ILE A 104 -0.69 0.67 0.34
C ILE A 104 -1.56 1.87 -0.03
N ALA A 105 -1.46 2.38 -1.26
CA ALA A 105 -2.30 3.48 -1.72
C ALA A 105 -2.54 3.38 -3.22
N GLU A 106 -3.76 3.67 -3.62
CA GLU A 106 -4.15 3.76 -5.03
C GLU A 106 -3.81 5.14 -5.56
N LEU A 107 -3.21 5.18 -6.75
CA LEU A 107 -2.93 6.40 -7.48
C LEU A 107 -3.92 6.56 -8.62
N PHE A 108 -4.06 7.80 -9.10
CA PHE A 108 -4.81 8.07 -10.31
C PHE A 108 -4.22 7.26 -11.49
N ALA A 109 -5.08 6.71 -12.34
CA ALA A 109 -4.74 5.90 -13.51
C ALA A 109 -4.26 4.46 -13.21
N GLY A 110 -4.47 3.94 -12.01
CA GLY A 110 -4.30 2.52 -11.71
C GLY A 110 -2.92 2.10 -11.20
N ASP A 111 -2.01 3.04 -10.99
CA ASP A 111 -0.74 2.78 -10.31
C ASP A 111 -0.96 2.68 -8.80
N TYR A 112 0.01 2.13 -8.08
CA TYR A 112 -0.03 2.02 -6.62
C TYR A 112 1.25 2.54 -5.98
N VAL A 113 1.11 3.18 -4.81
CA VAL A 113 2.21 3.37 -3.88
C VAL A 113 2.36 2.09 -3.09
N CYS A 114 3.58 1.59 -2.97
CA CYS A 114 3.87 0.30 -2.34
C CYS A 114 5.01 0.39 -1.34
N LEU A 115 4.96 -0.48 -0.34
CA LEU A 115 6.12 -0.81 0.50
C LEU A 115 6.97 -1.82 -0.27
N ASP A 116 8.24 -1.49 -0.50
CA ASP A 116 9.15 -2.34 -1.27
C ASP A 116 10.07 -3.11 -0.32
N TYR A 117 9.80 -4.41 -0.20
CA TYR A 117 10.52 -5.32 0.67
C TYR A 117 11.60 -6.14 -0.04
N ARG A 118 11.89 -5.85 -1.30
CA ARG A 118 12.82 -6.69 -2.08
C ARG A 118 14.24 -6.72 -1.49
N LYS A 119 14.64 -5.66 -0.78
CA LYS A 119 15.97 -5.58 -0.13
C LYS A 119 15.96 -5.95 1.34
N SER A 120 14.82 -5.86 2.03
CA SER A 120 14.70 -6.10 3.47
C SER A 120 13.27 -6.45 3.83
N LYS A 121 13.07 -7.45 4.70
CA LYS A 121 11.74 -7.89 5.14
C LYS A 121 11.17 -7.08 6.31
N ASP A 122 11.96 -6.20 6.90
CA ASP A 122 11.57 -5.38 8.05
C ASP A 122 11.80 -3.88 7.88
N ASN A 123 12.45 -3.47 6.80
CA ASN A 123 12.79 -2.06 6.55
C ASN A 123 12.54 -1.69 5.07
N PRO A 124 11.27 -1.62 4.63
CA PRO A 124 10.94 -1.34 3.25
C PRO A 124 11.16 0.13 2.90
N SER A 125 11.49 0.39 1.63
CA SER A 125 11.38 1.72 1.04
C SER A 125 9.99 1.90 0.43
N ILE A 126 9.72 3.11 -0.08
CA ILE A 126 8.47 3.43 -0.77
C ILE A 126 8.74 3.52 -2.26
N CYS A 127 7.92 2.85 -3.05
CA CYS A 127 7.99 2.92 -4.51
C CYS A 127 6.60 3.11 -5.12
N ILE A 128 6.59 3.53 -6.39
CA ILE A 128 5.41 3.46 -7.25
C ILE A 128 5.52 2.19 -8.09
N TRP A 129 4.45 1.40 -8.13
CA TRP A 129 4.30 0.31 -9.08
C TRP A 129 3.53 0.82 -10.29
N SER A 130 4.11 0.68 -11.49
CA SER A 130 3.52 1.14 -12.74
C SER A 130 2.58 0.09 -13.32
N HIS A 131 1.31 0.43 -13.46
CA HIS A 131 0.30 -0.43 -14.08
C HIS A 131 0.60 -0.71 -15.55
N GLU A 132 0.94 0.33 -16.31
CA GLU A 132 1.14 0.20 -17.75
C GLU A 132 2.42 -0.56 -18.13
N GLU A 133 3.49 -0.37 -17.37
CA GLU A 133 4.80 -0.93 -17.69
C GLU A 133 5.01 -2.32 -17.10
N SER A 134 4.26 -2.70 -16.05
CA SER A 134 4.43 -3.97 -15.37
C SER A 134 3.69 -5.09 -16.11
N GLU A 135 4.31 -6.28 -16.13
CA GLU A 135 3.76 -7.53 -16.66
C GLU A 135 3.84 -8.63 -15.62
N ASP A 136 3.25 -9.79 -15.91
CA ASP A 136 3.32 -10.95 -15.02
C ASP A 136 4.78 -11.32 -14.74
N PHE A 137 5.13 -11.40 -13.45
CA PHE A 137 6.49 -11.66 -12.96
C PHE A 137 7.55 -10.66 -13.45
N ALA A 138 7.12 -9.47 -13.86
CA ALA A 138 7.99 -8.41 -14.34
C ALA A 138 7.51 -7.04 -13.83
N PRO A 139 7.55 -6.78 -12.51
CA PRO A 139 7.11 -5.50 -11.96
C PRO A 139 8.08 -4.38 -12.33
N VAL A 140 7.52 -3.23 -12.70
CA VAL A 140 8.27 -2.00 -12.94
C VAL A 140 7.91 -1.01 -11.85
N THR A 141 8.92 -0.53 -11.13
CA THR A 141 8.75 0.36 -9.99
C THR A 141 9.69 1.55 -10.05
N TYR A 142 9.31 2.63 -9.38
CA TYR A 142 10.10 3.85 -9.24
C TYR A 142 10.19 4.21 -7.77
N LYS A 143 11.41 4.34 -7.23
CA LYS A 143 11.62 4.69 -5.82
C LYS A 143 11.10 6.10 -5.56
N VAL A 144 10.37 6.28 -4.44
CA VAL A 144 9.82 7.56 -4.01
C VAL A 144 10.53 8.09 -2.77
N ALA A 145 10.67 7.27 -1.74
CA ALA A 145 11.21 7.68 -0.44
C ALA A 145 11.81 6.48 0.29
N ASP A 146 12.62 6.76 1.32
CA ASP A 146 13.23 5.71 2.14
C ASP A 146 12.25 5.18 3.20
N THR A 147 11.31 6.02 3.68
CA THR A 147 10.36 5.66 4.72
C THR A 147 8.94 6.13 4.39
N PHE A 148 7.96 5.54 5.05
CA PHE A 148 6.57 5.98 4.93
C PHE A 148 6.39 7.42 5.42
N SER A 149 7.04 7.81 6.51
CA SER A 149 6.99 9.19 7.02
C SER A 149 7.50 10.20 6.00
N GLU A 150 8.61 9.91 5.33
CA GLU A 150 9.15 10.77 4.27
C GLU A 150 8.17 10.91 3.11
N PHE A 151 7.54 9.80 2.70
CA PHE A 151 6.51 9.84 1.65
C PHE A 151 5.35 10.75 2.05
N VAL A 152 4.84 10.61 3.28
CA VAL A 152 3.73 11.44 3.77
C VAL A 152 4.08 12.93 3.76
N GLU A 153 5.32 13.29 4.08
CA GLU A 153 5.80 14.67 4.05
C GLU A 153 5.87 15.25 2.62
N MET A 154 5.95 14.41 1.60
CA MET A 154 5.96 14.85 0.20
C MET A 154 4.57 15.29 -0.29
N LEU A 155 3.50 14.83 0.35
CA LEU A 155 2.13 15.10 -0.09
C LEU A 155 1.74 16.57 0.09
N ARG A 156 1.19 17.18 -0.95
CA ARG A 156 0.74 18.58 -0.95
C ARG A 156 -0.52 18.79 -1.80
#